data_d2361980fa778057c811583e53081b0f
#
_entry.id   d2361980fa778057c811583e53081b0f
#
_cell.length_a   1.000
_cell.length_b   1.000
_cell.length_c   1.000
_cell.angle_alpha   90.00
_cell.angle_beta   90.00
_cell.angle_gamma   90.00
#
_symmetry.space_group_name_H-M   'P 1'
#
loop_
_entity.id
_entity.type
_entity.pdbx_description
1 polymer ?
#
loop_
_entity_poly.entity_id
_entity_poly.type
_entity_poly.pdbx_seq_one_letter_code
_entity_poly.pdbx_strand_id
1 'polypeptide(L)'
;MKPLNEDTLVQATMADYLADALGWDSVYAFNTETLGAEGTLGRASEQDVILTRHLGEALIRLNPGLPDSAYADALRQITDAPLGSSLMAINRDAYALLKDGVQASFRNAKGELVKQRLRLIDFDTPENNHFLCVRELWIKGDLYRRRADIIGFVNGLPLLFVECKAVHKDIRHAYEQNLSDYKDTIPHLFHH
;
A
#
# COMPACT_ATOMS: atom_id res chain seq x y z
N MET A 1 -23.83 -10.25 -22.86
CA MET A 1 -22.45 -9.85 -23.17
C MET A 1 -22.18 -8.57 -22.41
N LYS A 2 -21.21 -8.53 -21.46
CA LYS A 2 -20.86 -7.29 -20.79
C LYS A 2 -20.30 -6.32 -21.84
N PRO A 3 -20.61 -5.01 -21.79
CA PRO A 3 -20.01 -4.06 -22.73
C PRO A 3 -18.49 -4.07 -22.57
N LEU A 4 -17.80 -4.10 -23.69
CA LEU A 4 -16.34 -4.00 -23.75
C LEU A 4 -15.98 -2.54 -23.42
N ASN A 5 -15.63 -2.28 -22.15
CA ASN A 5 -15.18 -0.99 -21.65
C ASN A 5 -13.75 -1.12 -21.09
N GLU A 6 -13.17 -0.02 -20.64
CA GLU A 6 -11.82 0.05 -20.09
C GLU A 6 -11.64 -0.90 -18.89
N ASP A 7 -12.63 -0.96 -17.99
CA ASP A 7 -12.63 -1.87 -16.85
C ASP A 7 -12.56 -3.34 -17.28
N THR A 8 -13.42 -3.76 -18.20
CA THR A 8 -13.50 -5.18 -18.58
C THR A 8 -12.35 -5.66 -19.47
N LEU A 9 -11.73 -4.77 -20.25
CA LEU A 9 -10.68 -5.14 -21.20
C LEU A 9 -9.27 -4.95 -20.67
N VAL A 10 -9.07 -3.97 -19.78
CA VAL A 10 -7.72 -3.59 -19.34
C VAL A 10 -7.54 -3.86 -17.86
N GLN A 11 -8.38 -3.28 -17.00
CA GLN A 11 -8.22 -3.44 -15.55
C GLN A 11 -8.44 -4.90 -15.10
N ALA A 12 -9.52 -5.54 -15.57
CA ALA A 12 -9.81 -6.92 -15.21
C ALA A 12 -8.71 -7.86 -15.70
N THR A 13 -8.28 -7.72 -16.96
CA THR A 13 -7.20 -8.54 -17.53
C THR A 13 -5.89 -8.39 -16.77
N MET A 14 -5.54 -7.17 -16.36
CA MET A 14 -4.33 -6.93 -15.57
C MET A 14 -4.45 -7.56 -14.18
N ALA A 15 -5.59 -7.40 -13.52
CA ALA A 15 -5.81 -7.99 -12.20
C ALA A 15 -5.84 -9.54 -12.26
N ASP A 16 -6.46 -10.10 -13.28
CA ASP A 16 -6.46 -11.55 -13.52
C ASP A 16 -5.03 -12.06 -13.78
N TYR A 17 -4.22 -11.33 -14.53
CA TYR A 17 -2.82 -11.68 -14.72
C TYR A 17 -2.02 -11.66 -13.40
N LEU A 18 -2.20 -10.64 -12.56
CA LEU A 18 -1.55 -10.57 -11.26
C LEU A 18 -1.98 -11.74 -10.36
N ALA A 19 -3.27 -12.09 -10.38
CA ALA A 19 -3.80 -13.20 -9.58
C ALA A 19 -3.38 -14.57 -10.12
N ASP A 20 -3.66 -14.84 -11.40
CA ASP A 20 -3.54 -16.20 -11.98
C ASP A 20 -2.09 -16.55 -12.33
N ALA A 21 -1.30 -15.58 -12.81
CA ALA A 21 0.08 -15.81 -13.23
C ALA A 21 1.11 -15.52 -12.12
N LEU A 22 0.86 -14.55 -11.24
CA LEU A 22 1.80 -14.13 -10.21
C LEU A 22 1.35 -14.49 -8.79
N GLY A 23 0.15 -15.06 -8.61
CA GLY A 23 -0.35 -15.53 -7.32
C GLY A 23 -0.71 -14.41 -6.34
N TRP A 24 -1.05 -13.21 -6.82
CA TRP A 24 -1.51 -12.12 -5.96
C TRP A 24 -2.95 -12.35 -5.51
N ASP A 25 -3.26 -11.96 -4.29
CA ASP A 25 -4.65 -11.78 -3.90
C ASP A 25 -5.27 -10.63 -4.67
N SER A 26 -6.57 -10.71 -4.97
CA SER A 26 -7.26 -9.69 -5.78
C SER A 26 -8.58 -9.28 -5.13
N VAL A 27 -8.76 -7.95 -4.97
CA VAL A 27 -9.98 -7.34 -4.43
C VAL A 27 -10.51 -6.30 -5.41
N TYR A 28 -11.83 -6.37 -5.69
CA TYR A 28 -12.55 -5.32 -6.41
C TYR A 28 -13.26 -4.43 -5.40
N ALA A 29 -12.76 -3.20 -5.21
CA ALA A 29 -13.19 -2.31 -4.14
C ALA A 29 -14.35 -1.36 -4.53
N PHE A 30 -14.67 -1.22 -5.82
CA PHE A 30 -15.67 -0.27 -6.28
C PHE A 30 -17.04 -0.49 -5.63
N ASN A 31 -17.45 0.47 -4.79
CA ASN A 31 -18.71 0.48 -4.04
C ASN A 31 -18.98 -0.79 -3.19
N THR A 32 -18.01 -1.65 -3.00
CA THR A 32 -18.11 -2.89 -2.23
C THR A 32 -17.21 -2.90 -1.01
N GLU A 33 -16.25 -1.97 -0.94
CA GLU A 33 -15.40 -1.84 0.23
C GLU A 33 -16.21 -1.44 1.46
N THR A 34 -15.97 -2.16 2.55
CA THR A 34 -16.42 -1.78 3.89
C THR A 34 -15.23 -1.29 4.69
N LEU A 35 -15.37 -0.10 5.31
CA LEU A 35 -14.32 0.50 6.15
C LEU A 35 -14.35 -0.07 7.57
N GLY A 36 -13.26 0.12 8.30
CA GLY A 36 -13.08 -0.34 9.68
C GLY A 36 -12.08 -1.48 9.78
N ALA A 37 -11.64 -1.79 11.01
CA ALA A 37 -10.63 -2.83 11.27
C ALA A 37 -11.02 -4.20 10.70
N GLU A 38 -12.31 -4.56 10.80
CA GLU A 38 -12.88 -5.79 10.25
C GLU A 38 -13.41 -5.62 8.82
N GLY A 39 -13.20 -4.45 8.22
CA GLY A 39 -13.63 -4.16 6.87
C GLY A 39 -12.80 -4.87 5.80
N THR A 40 -13.17 -4.69 4.54
CA THR A 40 -12.59 -5.41 3.38
C THR A 40 -11.06 -5.32 3.35
N LEU A 41 -10.50 -4.13 3.54
CA LEU A 41 -9.06 -3.89 3.54
C LEU A 41 -8.50 -3.55 4.94
N GLY A 42 -9.35 -3.47 5.97
CA GLY A 42 -8.94 -3.15 7.33
C GLY A 42 -8.55 -1.69 7.55
N ARG A 43 -8.88 -0.78 6.64
CA ARG A 43 -8.61 0.66 6.77
C ARG A 43 -9.79 1.39 7.40
N ALA A 44 -9.50 2.34 8.30
CA ALA A 44 -10.54 3.07 9.03
C ALA A 44 -11.25 4.10 8.14
N SER A 45 -10.57 4.64 7.14
CA SER A 45 -11.09 5.67 6.25
C SER A 45 -10.48 5.56 4.84
N GLU A 46 -11.05 6.28 3.88
CA GLU A 46 -10.50 6.40 2.53
C GLU A 46 -9.19 7.21 2.47
N GLN A 47 -8.78 7.86 3.55
CA GLN A 47 -7.50 8.55 3.66
C GLN A 47 -6.36 7.58 3.97
N ASP A 48 -6.67 6.40 4.51
CA ASP A 48 -5.66 5.41 4.86
C ASP A 48 -5.19 4.70 3.58
N VAL A 49 -3.96 4.96 3.19
CA VAL A 49 -3.32 4.33 2.03
C VAL A 49 -2.43 3.15 2.42
N ILE A 50 -2.01 3.06 3.67
CA ILE A 50 -1.32 1.89 4.23
C ILE A 50 -2.37 0.96 4.82
N LEU A 51 -2.35 -0.30 4.41
CA LEU A 51 -3.24 -1.33 4.95
C LEU A 51 -2.64 -1.89 6.25
N THR A 52 -2.92 -1.21 7.38
CA THR A 52 -2.27 -1.46 8.67
C THR A 52 -2.46 -2.89 9.19
N ARG A 53 -3.60 -3.53 8.90
CA ARG A 53 -3.83 -4.95 9.23
C ARG A 53 -2.82 -5.85 8.50
N HIS A 54 -2.70 -5.72 7.18
CA HIS A 54 -1.76 -6.51 6.38
C HIS A 54 -0.30 -6.23 6.75
N LEU A 55 0.03 -4.96 7.02
CA LEU A 55 1.38 -4.57 7.46
C LEU A 55 1.71 -5.16 8.84
N GLY A 56 0.77 -5.14 9.78
CA GLY A 56 0.94 -5.75 11.11
C GLY A 56 1.18 -7.27 11.02
N GLU A 57 0.39 -7.96 10.21
CA GLU A 57 0.56 -9.40 9.94
C GLU A 57 1.92 -9.71 9.31
N ALA A 58 2.37 -8.88 8.37
CA ALA A 58 3.68 -9.01 7.74
C ALA A 58 4.83 -8.77 8.71
N LEU A 59 4.73 -7.74 9.57
CA LEU A 59 5.72 -7.46 10.60
C LEU A 59 5.93 -8.67 11.52
N ILE A 60 4.85 -9.31 11.97
CA ILE A 60 4.91 -10.52 12.81
C ILE A 60 5.54 -11.69 12.05
N ARG A 61 5.10 -11.92 10.81
CA ARG A 61 5.57 -13.02 9.96
C ARG A 61 7.06 -12.92 9.63
N LEU A 62 7.51 -11.70 9.26
CA LEU A 62 8.91 -11.46 8.83
C LEU A 62 9.88 -11.29 9.99
N ASN A 63 9.40 -11.02 11.21
CA ASN A 63 10.22 -10.78 12.41
C ASN A 63 9.67 -11.54 13.61
N PRO A 64 9.64 -12.88 13.60
CA PRO A 64 8.98 -13.66 14.64
C PRO A 64 9.67 -13.54 16.00
N GLY A 65 8.89 -13.72 17.07
CA GLY A 65 9.40 -13.85 18.45
C GLY A 65 9.64 -12.54 19.18
N LEU A 66 9.18 -11.40 18.63
CA LEU A 66 9.23 -10.10 19.31
C LEU A 66 7.94 -9.85 20.13
N PRO A 67 7.99 -8.99 21.14
CA PRO A 67 6.78 -8.59 21.85
C PRO A 67 5.90 -7.68 21.01
N ASP A 68 4.59 -7.67 21.26
CA ASP A 68 3.61 -6.86 20.55
C ASP A 68 3.97 -5.36 20.51
N SER A 69 4.61 -4.87 21.57
CA SER A 69 5.08 -3.49 21.65
C SER A 69 6.14 -3.14 20.60
N ALA A 70 6.93 -4.12 20.13
CA ALA A 70 7.89 -3.90 19.03
C ALA A 70 7.18 -3.70 17.69
N TYR A 71 6.18 -4.53 17.40
CA TYR A 71 5.37 -4.41 16.19
C TYR A 71 4.53 -3.13 16.18
N ALA A 72 3.95 -2.78 17.33
CA ALA A 72 3.19 -1.55 17.48
C ALA A 72 4.05 -0.30 17.28
N ASP A 73 5.28 -0.28 17.81
CA ASP A 73 6.22 0.82 17.61
C ASP A 73 6.64 0.93 16.14
N ALA A 74 6.94 -0.20 15.51
CA ALA A 74 7.26 -0.25 14.07
C ALA A 74 6.11 0.27 13.21
N LEU A 75 4.89 -0.24 13.44
CA LEU A 75 3.70 0.17 12.70
C LEU A 75 3.46 1.68 12.81
N ARG A 76 3.52 2.23 14.03
CA ARG A 76 3.37 3.65 14.29
C ARG A 76 4.39 4.49 13.51
N GLN A 77 5.68 4.12 13.51
CA GLN A 77 6.72 4.85 12.78
C GLN A 77 6.50 4.87 11.27
N ILE A 78 5.85 3.85 10.71
CA ILE A 78 5.57 3.77 9.27
C ILE A 78 4.31 4.58 8.92
N THR A 79 3.30 4.58 9.81
CA THR A 79 2.01 5.24 9.55
C THR A 79 2.01 6.72 9.93
N ASP A 80 2.84 7.14 10.90
CA ASP A 80 2.92 8.54 11.32
C ASP A 80 3.68 9.34 10.27
N ALA A 81 2.97 10.16 9.49
CA ALA A 81 3.58 11.04 8.50
C ALA A 81 4.48 12.08 9.19
N PRO A 82 5.73 12.28 8.72
CA PRO A 82 6.60 13.31 9.26
C PRO A 82 6.05 14.69 8.91
N LEU A 83 5.63 15.45 9.93
CA LEU A 83 5.14 16.81 9.78
C LEU A 83 6.26 17.75 9.30
N GLY A 84 5.98 18.55 8.26
CA GLY A 84 6.87 19.63 7.81
C GLY A 84 8.05 19.20 6.93
N SER A 85 8.14 17.95 6.51
CA SER A 85 9.16 17.49 5.57
C SER A 85 8.77 17.75 4.11
N SER A 86 9.76 18.00 3.22
CA SER A 86 9.49 18.05 1.80
C SER A 86 9.14 16.65 1.26
N LEU A 87 8.36 16.57 0.16
CA LEU A 87 8.01 15.29 -0.48
C LEU A 87 9.25 14.44 -0.81
N MET A 88 10.34 15.08 -1.24
CA MET A 88 11.60 14.40 -1.52
C MET A 88 12.22 13.78 -0.26
N ALA A 89 12.15 14.48 0.88
CA ALA A 89 12.64 13.95 2.15
C ALA A 89 11.77 12.78 2.63
N ILE A 90 10.45 12.89 2.52
CA ILE A 90 9.51 11.83 2.87
C ILE A 90 9.80 10.57 2.04
N ASN A 91 9.91 10.69 0.71
CA ASN A 91 10.18 9.55 -0.16
C ASN A 91 11.55 8.91 0.11
N ARG A 92 12.58 9.72 0.37
CA ARG A 92 13.91 9.19 0.74
C ARG A 92 13.84 8.40 2.04
N ASP A 93 13.15 8.93 3.04
CA ASP A 93 13.06 8.30 4.36
C ASP A 93 12.19 7.03 4.29
N ALA A 94 11.09 7.06 3.53
CA ALA A 94 10.26 5.88 3.23
C ALA A 94 11.07 4.80 2.48
N TYR A 95 11.85 5.17 1.46
CA TYR A 95 12.72 4.25 0.76
C TYR A 95 13.76 3.58 1.70
N ALA A 96 14.33 4.36 2.64
CA ALA A 96 15.25 3.80 3.63
C ALA A 96 14.55 2.79 4.55
N LEU A 97 13.30 3.06 4.97
CA LEU A 97 12.49 2.12 5.75
C LEU A 97 12.20 0.83 4.95
N LEU A 98 11.85 0.93 3.67
CA LEU A 98 11.60 -0.22 2.81
C LEU A 98 12.85 -1.09 2.65
N LYS A 99 13.99 -0.45 2.38
CA LYS A 99 15.26 -1.12 2.09
C LYS A 99 15.90 -1.72 3.35
N ASP A 100 15.98 -0.89 4.40
CA ASP A 100 16.79 -1.22 5.59
C ASP A 100 15.94 -1.72 6.75
N GLY A 101 14.61 -1.61 6.67
CA GLY A 101 13.68 -1.91 7.76
C GLY A 101 13.56 -0.77 8.76
N VAL A 102 12.58 -0.87 9.66
CA VAL A 102 12.27 0.09 10.71
C VAL A 102 12.94 -0.28 12.03
N GLN A 103 13.53 0.70 12.72
CA GLN A 103 14.16 0.48 14.01
C GLN A 103 13.14 0.61 15.16
N ALA A 104 12.56 -0.50 15.59
CA ALA A 104 11.66 -0.53 16.73
C ALA A 104 12.40 -0.50 18.07
N SER A 105 11.79 0.14 19.06
CA SER A 105 12.28 0.21 20.43
C SER A 105 11.26 -0.43 21.38
N PHE A 106 11.67 -1.40 22.16
CA PHE A 106 10.79 -2.13 23.09
C PHE A 106 11.54 -2.60 24.33
N ARG A 107 10.79 -3.03 25.37
CA ARG A 107 11.38 -3.67 26.54
C ARG A 107 11.35 -5.19 26.40
N ASN A 108 12.50 -5.82 26.63
CA ASN A 108 12.59 -7.28 26.67
C ASN A 108 12.00 -7.86 27.98
N ALA A 109 11.98 -9.18 28.11
CA ALA A 109 11.47 -9.87 29.30
C ALA A 109 12.20 -9.50 30.61
N LYS A 110 13.42 -8.94 30.52
CA LYS A 110 14.19 -8.44 31.66
C LYS A 110 13.93 -6.97 31.98
N GLY A 111 13.05 -6.30 31.22
CA GLY A 111 12.74 -4.87 31.37
C GLY A 111 13.76 -3.92 30.74
N GLU A 112 14.78 -4.45 30.05
CA GLU A 112 15.82 -3.67 29.38
C GLU A 112 15.29 -3.07 28.07
N LEU A 113 15.66 -1.83 27.76
CA LEU A 113 15.33 -1.21 26.48
C LEU A 113 16.18 -1.80 25.37
N VAL A 114 15.53 -2.42 24.39
CA VAL A 114 16.17 -3.01 23.21
C VAL A 114 15.75 -2.22 21.96
N LYS A 115 16.69 -2.03 21.05
CA LYS A 115 16.44 -1.51 19.70
C LYS A 115 16.73 -2.61 18.71
N GLN A 116 15.77 -2.93 17.88
CA GLN A 116 15.92 -3.96 16.86
C GLN A 116 15.33 -3.46 15.53
N ARG A 117 16.00 -3.79 14.44
CA ARG A 117 15.51 -3.46 13.11
C ARG A 117 14.56 -4.56 12.65
N LEU A 118 13.34 -4.13 12.26
CA LEU A 118 12.29 -5.00 11.76
C LEU A 118 12.20 -4.87 10.23
N ARG A 119 12.21 -6.01 9.56
CA ARG A 119 12.06 -6.09 8.11
C ARG A 119 10.61 -5.82 7.71
N LEU A 120 10.39 -5.01 6.68
CA LEU A 120 9.07 -4.72 6.11
C LEU A 120 8.79 -5.56 4.87
N ILE A 121 9.85 -5.85 4.08
CA ILE A 121 9.80 -6.63 2.84
C ILE A 121 10.92 -7.65 2.89
N ASP A 122 10.64 -8.87 2.48
CA ASP A 122 11.64 -9.91 2.24
C ASP A 122 12.04 -9.88 0.76
N PHE A 123 13.17 -9.24 0.45
CA PHE A 123 13.70 -9.19 -0.91
C PHE A 123 14.45 -10.45 -1.31
N ASP A 124 14.94 -11.22 -0.32
CA ASP A 124 15.72 -12.44 -0.56
C ASP A 124 14.80 -13.63 -0.91
N THR A 125 13.62 -13.66 -0.30
CA THR A 125 12.61 -14.69 -0.50
C THR A 125 11.25 -14.00 -0.71
N PRO A 126 10.95 -13.54 -1.94
CA PRO A 126 9.74 -12.77 -2.24
C PRO A 126 8.43 -13.46 -1.84
N GLU A 127 8.42 -14.79 -1.83
CA GLU A 127 7.27 -15.62 -1.45
C GLU A 127 6.84 -15.44 0.01
N ASN A 128 7.73 -14.91 0.86
CA ASN A 128 7.42 -14.56 2.24
C ASN A 128 6.57 -13.27 2.35
N ASN A 129 6.43 -12.52 1.26
CA ASN A 129 5.60 -11.33 1.26
C ASN A 129 4.15 -11.66 0.89
N HIS A 130 3.23 -10.79 1.30
CA HIS A 130 1.85 -10.81 0.87
C HIS A 130 1.67 -9.78 -0.25
N PHE A 131 1.18 -10.22 -1.39
CA PHE A 131 0.90 -9.39 -2.56
C PHE A 131 -0.61 -9.28 -2.75
N LEU A 132 -1.12 -8.06 -2.85
CA LEU A 132 -2.54 -7.78 -2.99
C LEU A 132 -2.79 -6.75 -4.09
N CYS A 133 -3.59 -7.12 -5.09
CA CYS A 133 -4.11 -6.24 -6.13
C CYS A 133 -5.48 -5.70 -5.74
N VAL A 134 -5.63 -4.38 -5.64
CA VAL A 134 -6.93 -3.75 -5.36
C VAL A 134 -7.33 -2.90 -6.55
N ARG A 135 -8.50 -3.22 -7.15
CA ARG A 135 -9.08 -2.47 -8.26
C ARG A 135 -10.11 -1.45 -7.79
N GLU A 136 -10.16 -0.32 -8.49
CA GLU A 136 -11.19 0.72 -8.31
C GLU A 136 -11.24 1.25 -6.87
N LEU A 137 -10.07 1.45 -6.26
CA LEU A 137 -9.95 1.90 -4.88
C LEU A 137 -10.20 3.40 -4.75
N TRP A 138 -11.16 3.76 -3.90
CA TRP A 138 -11.37 5.14 -3.52
C TRP A 138 -10.35 5.61 -2.49
N ILE A 139 -9.70 6.75 -2.80
CA ILE A 139 -8.75 7.41 -1.91
C ILE A 139 -9.17 8.86 -1.76
N LYS A 140 -9.16 9.35 -0.52
CA LYS A 140 -9.53 10.72 -0.16
C LYS A 140 -8.30 11.47 0.32
N GLY A 141 -7.95 12.56 -0.36
CA GLY A 141 -7.03 13.59 0.11
C GLY A 141 -7.75 14.63 0.96
N ASP A 142 -7.08 15.76 1.22
CA ASP A 142 -7.66 16.82 2.04
C ASP A 142 -8.92 17.45 1.42
N LEU A 143 -8.89 17.69 0.10
CA LEU A 143 -9.97 18.37 -0.62
C LEU A 143 -10.66 17.46 -1.65
N TYR A 144 -9.95 16.47 -2.17
CA TYR A 144 -10.40 15.68 -3.30
C TYR A 144 -10.49 14.20 -2.97
N ARG A 145 -11.34 13.52 -3.70
CA ARG A 145 -11.47 12.06 -3.69
C ARG A 145 -11.19 11.54 -5.08
N ARG A 146 -10.32 10.54 -5.18
CA ARG A 146 -9.94 9.90 -6.45
C ARG A 146 -10.17 8.40 -6.39
N ARG A 147 -10.44 7.82 -7.53
CA ARG A 147 -10.57 6.37 -7.67
C ARG A 147 -9.45 5.87 -8.55
N ALA A 148 -8.52 5.16 -7.94
CA ALA A 148 -7.39 4.56 -8.64
C ALA A 148 -7.84 3.27 -9.35
N ASP A 149 -7.38 3.04 -10.56
CA ASP A 149 -7.75 1.86 -11.35
C ASP A 149 -7.21 0.59 -10.70
N ILE A 150 -5.90 0.53 -10.44
CA ILE A 150 -5.27 -0.58 -9.73
C ILE A 150 -4.19 -0.06 -8.80
N ILE A 151 -4.22 -0.52 -7.56
CA ILE A 151 -3.13 -0.37 -6.60
C ILE A 151 -2.65 -1.74 -6.18
N GLY A 152 -1.34 -1.97 -6.32
CA GLY A 152 -0.69 -3.17 -5.81
C GLY A 152 -0.03 -2.89 -4.47
N PHE A 153 -0.37 -3.71 -3.49
CA PHE A 153 0.18 -3.66 -2.15
C PHE A 153 1.15 -4.81 -1.93
N VAL A 154 2.29 -4.49 -1.32
CA VAL A 154 3.21 -5.49 -0.79
C VAL A 154 3.23 -5.34 0.73
N ASN A 155 2.83 -6.38 1.44
CA ASN A 155 2.70 -6.36 2.90
C ASN A 155 1.87 -5.17 3.42
N GLY A 156 0.85 -4.74 2.66
CA GLY A 156 0.00 -3.61 3.03
C GLY A 156 0.55 -2.22 2.64
N LEU A 157 1.74 -2.13 2.04
CA LEU A 157 2.34 -0.90 1.52
C LEU A 157 1.97 -0.70 0.05
N PRO A 158 1.47 0.48 -0.40
CA PRO A 158 1.04 0.73 -1.78
C PRO A 158 2.26 0.99 -2.67
N LEU A 159 2.84 -0.04 -3.26
CA LEU A 159 4.09 0.05 -4.02
C LEU A 159 3.91 0.00 -5.54
N LEU A 160 2.74 -0.35 -6.03
CA LEU A 160 2.41 -0.36 -7.46
C LEU A 160 1.16 0.47 -7.70
N PHE A 161 1.26 1.44 -8.60
CA PHE A 161 0.13 2.23 -9.10
C PHE A 161 0.00 2.01 -10.60
N VAL A 162 -1.18 1.58 -11.06
CA VAL A 162 -1.47 1.37 -12.47
C VAL A 162 -2.70 2.17 -12.86
N GLU A 163 -2.53 3.09 -13.79
CA GLU A 163 -3.61 3.82 -14.45
C GLU A 163 -3.84 3.21 -15.83
N CYS A 164 -5.04 2.74 -16.07
CA CYS A 164 -5.43 2.09 -17.31
C CYS A 164 -6.03 3.08 -18.30
N LYS A 165 -5.82 2.85 -19.58
CA LYS A 165 -6.46 3.62 -20.65
C LYS A 165 -7.00 2.68 -21.73
N ALA A 166 -8.14 3.04 -22.27
CA ALA A 166 -8.70 2.35 -23.43
C ALA A 166 -7.72 2.40 -24.61
N VAL A 167 -7.67 1.32 -25.39
CA VAL A 167 -6.70 1.10 -26.49
C VAL A 167 -6.63 2.26 -27.50
N HIS A 168 -7.73 3.00 -27.68
CA HIS A 168 -7.81 4.14 -28.62
C HIS A 168 -7.38 5.47 -28.00
N LYS A 169 -6.98 5.51 -26.71
CA LYS A 169 -6.55 6.73 -26.03
C LYS A 169 -5.03 6.85 -25.96
N ASP A 170 -4.51 8.08 -26.09
CA ASP A 170 -3.08 8.33 -25.95
C ASP A 170 -2.64 8.13 -24.51
N ILE A 171 -1.64 7.26 -24.33
CA ILE A 171 -1.07 6.94 -23.01
C ILE A 171 -0.38 8.16 -22.37
N ARG A 172 0.04 9.16 -23.14
CA ARG A 172 0.60 10.41 -22.61
C ARG A 172 -0.39 11.13 -21.71
N HIS A 173 -1.68 11.11 -22.05
CA HIS A 173 -2.71 11.70 -21.18
C HIS A 173 -2.80 11.02 -19.83
N ALA A 174 -2.55 9.70 -19.75
CA ALA A 174 -2.50 9.00 -18.46
C ALA A 174 -1.36 9.52 -17.58
N TYR A 175 -0.21 9.76 -18.16
CA TYR A 175 0.96 10.25 -17.45
C TYR A 175 0.87 11.75 -17.13
N GLU A 176 0.65 12.60 -18.15
CA GLU A 176 0.74 14.06 -18.01
C GLU A 176 -0.44 14.67 -17.26
N GLN A 177 -1.62 14.06 -17.36
CA GLN A 177 -2.83 14.58 -16.75
C GLN A 177 -3.24 13.77 -15.51
N ASN A 178 -3.48 12.46 -15.66
CA ASN A 178 -4.03 11.67 -14.56
C ASN A 178 -3.02 11.48 -13.44
N LEU A 179 -1.79 11.03 -13.73
CA LEU A 179 -0.79 10.82 -12.69
C LEU A 179 -0.42 12.12 -11.97
N SER A 180 -0.32 13.24 -12.71
CA SER A 180 -0.09 14.57 -12.10
C SER A 180 -1.26 14.96 -11.20
N ASP A 181 -2.50 14.80 -11.67
CA ASP A 181 -3.70 15.08 -10.88
C ASP A 181 -3.76 14.21 -9.60
N TYR A 182 -3.41 12.93 -9.67
CA TYR A 182 -3.32 12.07 -8.48
C TYR A 182 -2.25 12.57 -7.49
N LYS A 183 -1.06 12.93 -7.97
CA LYS A 183 0.02 13.47 -7.13
C LYS A 183 -0.35 14.79 -6.46
N ASP A 184 -1.13 15.62 -7.12
CA ASP A 184 -1.59 16.89 -6.59
C ASP A 184 -2.77 16.74 -5.61
N THR A 185 -3.63 15.76 -5.84
CA THR A 185 -4.89 15.63 -5.10
C THR A 185 -4.86 14.60 -3.97
N ILE A 186 -4.07 13.53 -4.11
CA ILE A 186 -3.87 12.47 -3.11
C ILE A 186 -2.37 12.11 -2.97
N PRO A 187 -1.50 13.10 -2.67
CA PRO A 187 -0.04 12.92 -2.66
C PRO A 187 0.42 11.82 -1.71
N HIS A 188 -0.27 11.61 -0.60
CA HIS A 188 0.07 10.60 0.40
C HIS A 188 0.07 9.16 -0.12
N LEU A 189 -0.60 8.87 -1.24
CA LEU A 189 -0.50 7.58 -1.93
C LEU A 189 0.91 7.30 -2.48
N PHE A 190 1.68 8.35 -2.77
CA PHE A 190 2.99 8.27 -3.44
C PHE A 190 4.17 8.57 -2.51
N HIS A 191 3.95 8.51 -1.19
CA HIS A 191 4.98 8.80 -0.18
C HIS A 191 5.75 7.55 0.29
N HIS A 192 5.57 6.40 -0.36
CA HIS A 192 6.14 5.10 0.06
C HIS A 192 7.13 4.55 -0.93
#